data_13e38aa394c240ae6987067007c72ab7
#
_entry.id   13e38aa394c240ae6987067007c72ab7
#
_cell.length_a   1.000
_cell.length_b   1.000
_cell.length_c   1.000
_cell.angle_alpha   90.00
_cell.angle_beta   90.00
_cell.angle_gamma   90.00
#
_symmetry.space_group_name_H-M   'P 1'
#
loop_
_entity.id
_entity.type
_entity.pdbx_description
1 polymer ?
#
loop_
_entity_poly.entity_id
_entity_poly.type
_entity_poly.pdbx_seq_one_letter_code
_entity_poly.pdbx_strand_id
1 'polypeptide(L)'
;FTRYIPAEVRTGIQSRREQIGDLLAGRNCAGWEYPAIVRDEQQFALFWRTLPWDHAPGALFVEEAGGVAWRLDGTPYHPADTRTGLLVAQTQQIWDTVRSTLLAGL
;
A
#
# COMPACT_ATOMS: atom_id res chain seq x y z
N PHE A 1 1.00 0.25 7.75
CA PHE A 1 0.92 -1.06 7.11
C PHE A 1 0.03 -2.01 7.91
N THR A 2 -0.42 -3.10 7.32
CA THR A 2 -1.48 -3.93 7.87
C THR A 2 -0.98 -5.17 8.62
N ARG A 3 -1.89 -5.86 9.31
CA ARG A 3 -1.55 -6.97 10.21
C ARG A 3 -1.20 -8.30 9.53
N TYR A 4 -1.54 -8.49 8.27
CA TYR A 4 -1.30 -9.76 7.57
C TYR A 4 0.09 -9.87 6.94
N ILE A 5 0.96 -8.93 7.23
CA ILE A 5 2.33 -8.89 6.68
C ILE A 5 3.17 -9.97 7.41
N PRO A 6 3.89 -10.82 6.68
CA PRO A 6 4.79 -11.80 7.30
C PRO A 6 5.83 -11.14 8.20
N ALA A 7 6.25 -11.85 9.27
CA ALA A 7 7.12 -11.29 10.29
C ALA A 7 8.46 -10.79 9.72
N GLU A 8 9.08 -11.54 8.80
CA GLU A 8 10.34 -11.16 8.19
C GLU A 8 10.21 -9.91 7.31
N VAL A 9 9.08 -9.77 6.63
CA VAL A 9 8.79 -8.58 5.81
C VAL A 9 8.58 -7.38 6.74
N ARG A 10 7.83 -7.54 7.80
CA ARG A 10 7.58 -6.50 8.79
C ARG A 10 8.87 -6.01 9.43
N THR A 11 9.75 -6.93 9.81
CA THR A 11 11.06 -6.58 10.38
C THR A 11 11.89 -5.75 9.40
N GLY A 12 11.93 -6.15 8.12
CA GLY A 12 12.64 -5.40 7.08
C GLY A 12 12.10 -4.00 6.91
N ILE A 13 10.77 -3.85 6.89
CA ILE A 13 10.12 -2.55 6.79
C ILE A 13 10.48 -1.66 7.98
N GLN A 14 10.39 -2.18 9.19
CA GLN A 14 10.69 -1.42 10.40
C GLN A 14 12.15 -1.00 10.47
N SER A 15 13.08 -1.82 9.97
CA SER A 15 14.49 -1.46 9.94
C SER A 15 14.81 -0.31 8.97
N ARG A 16 13.92 -0.05 8.01
CA ARG A 16 14.10 1.00 7.00
C ARG A 16 13.17 2.21 7.22
N ARG A 17 12.41 2.22 8.30
CA ARG A 17 11.38 3.24 8.54
C ARG A 17 11.94 4.67 8.57
N GLU A 18 13.18 4.85 8.98
CA GLU A 18 13.81 6.16 9.06
C GLU A 18 13.97 6.83 7.69
N GLN A 19 13.96 6.06 6.62
CA GLN A 19 14.10 6.59 5.26
C GLN A 19 12.79 7.21 4.75
N ILE A 20 11.68 6.97 5.42
CA ILE A 20 10.34 7.38 4.98
C ILE A 20 9.76 8.47 5.87
N GLY A 21 10.10 8.49 7.15
CA GLY A 21 9.45 9.35 8.14
C GLY A 21 8.49 8.54 9.01
N ASP A 22 7.32 9.08 9.30
CA ASP A 22 6.36 8.42 10.18
C ASP A 22 5.73 7.20 9.49
N LEU A 23 5.91 6.04 10.13
CA LEU A 23 5.30 4.80 9.69
C LEU A 23 4.32 4.33 10.76
N LEU A 24 3.03 4.41 10.45
CA LEU A 24 1.96 4.08 11.39
C LEU A 24 1.38 2.70 11.08
N ALA A 25 0.92 2.00 12.13
CA ALA A 25 0.16 0.78 11.94
C ALA A 25 -1.15 1.08 11.22
N GLY A 26 -1.54 0.22 10.27
CA GLY A 26 -2.80 0.36 9.58
C GLY A 26 -3.98 0.17 10.52
N ARG A 27 -5.13 0.74 10.14
CA ARG A 27 -6.37 0.62 10.92
C ARG A 27 -7.12 -0.68 10.65
N ASN A 28 -6.55 -1.55 9.83
CA ASN A 28 -7.14 -2.83 9.42
C ASN A 28 -8.52 -2.68 8.77
N CYS A 29 -8.72 -1.56 8.08
CA CYS A 29 -9.99 -1.26 7.42
C CYS A 29 -9.72 -0.54 6.09
N ALA A 30 -9.92 -1.23 4.98
CA ALA A 30 -9.72 -0.66 3.64
C ALA A 30 -10.62 0.57 3.43
N GLY A 31 -11.84 0.52 3.94
CA GLY A 31 -12.78 1.64 3.85
C GLY A 31 -12.28 2.92 4.51
N TRP A 32 -11.33 2.83 5.42
CA TRP A 32 -10.69 3.99 6.04
C TRP A 32 -9.41 4.40 5.30
N GLU A 33 -8.57 3.42 4.96
CA GLU A 33 -7.23 3.67 4.40
C GLU A 33 -7.28 4.34 3.02
N TYR A 34 -8.13 3.84 2.12
CA TYR A 34 -8.21 4.40 0.77
C TYR A 34 -8.69 5.86 0.77
N PRO A 35 -9.76 6.23 1.48
CA PRO A 35 -10.15 7.64 1.54
C PRO A 35 -9.11 8.54 2.19
N ALA A 36 -8.37 8.05 3.19
CA ALA A 36 -7.32 8.83 3.84
C ALA A 36 -6.21 9.22 2.86
N ILE A 37 -5.85 8.32 1.94
CA ILE A 37 -4.87 8.62 0.89
C ILE A 37 -5.39 9.71 -0.04
N VAL A 38 -6.64 9.61 -0.47
CA VAL A 38 -7.25 10.59 -1.37
C VAL A 38 -7.37 11.96 -0.70
N ARG A 39 -7.66 12.01 0.60
CA ARG A 39 -7.81 13.26 1.35
C ARG A 39 -6.49 13.88 1.82
N ASP A 40 -5.36 13.33 1.40
CA ASP A 40 -4.02 13.82 1.80
C ASP A 40 -3.75 13.69 3.31
N GLU A 41 -4.42 12.77 3.96
CA GLU A 41 -4.18 12.45 5.37
C GLU A 41 -3.09 11.39 5.54
N GLN A 42 -2.78 10.68 4.46
CA GLN A 42 -1.87 9.56 4.43
C GLN A 42 -1.27 9.47 3.03
N GLN A 43 0.04 9.24 2.92
CA GLN A 43 0.72 9.23 1.63
C GLN A 43 0.68 7.87 0.94
N PHE A 44 0.72 6.79 1.71
CA PHE A 44 0.69 5.44 1.14
C PHE A 44 0.12 4.44 2.16
N ALA A 45 -0.23 3.26 1.66
CA ALA A 45 -0.59 2.11 2.49
C ALA A 45 -0.08 0.84 1.83
N LEU A 46 0.41 -0.09 2.63
CA LEU A 46 0.80 -1.42 2.19
C LEU A 46 -0.21 -2.43 2.72
N PHE A 47 -0.92 -3.08 1.82
CA PHE A 47 -1.81 -4.19 2.15
C PHE A 47 -1.15 -5.49 1.72
N TRP A 48 -1.24 -6.53 2.54
CA TRP A 48 -0.62 -7.80 2.21
C TRP A 48 -1.63 -8.77 1.60
N ARG A 49 -2.73 -9.01 2.30
CA ARG A 49 -3.82 -9.84 1.79
C ARG A 49 -4.91 -8.92 1.24
N THR A 50 -5.27 -9.13 -0.04
CA THR A 50 -6.19 -8.22 -0.74
C THR A 50 -7.41 -8.97 -1.25
N LEU A 51 -8.41 -9.14 -0.38
CA LEU A 51 -9.69 -9.73 -0.77
C LEU A 51 -10.45 -8.74 -1.66
N PRO A 52 -11.02 -9.17 -2.80
CA PRO A 52 -11.60 -8.24 -3.78
C PRO A 52 -12.70 -7.34 -3.24
N TRP A 53 -13.56 -7.87 -2.37
CA TRP A 53 -14.67 -7.07 -1.82
C TRP A 53 -14.19 -5.94 -0.90
N ASP A 54 -12.98 -6.06 -0.33
CA ASP A 54 -12.40 -5.03 0.51
C ASP A 54 -11.60 -4.01 -0.32
N HIS A 55 -10.98 -4.44 -1.41
CA HIS A 55 -9.95 -3.65 -2.08
C HIS A 55 -10.33 -3.14 -3.46
N ALA A 56 -11.17 -3.85 -4.23
CA ALA A 56 -11.49 -3.42 -5.57
C ALA A 56 -12.11 -2.02 -5.64
N PRO A 57 -13.11 -1.67 -4.80
CA PRO A 57 -13.67 -0.32 -4.83
C PRO A 57 -12.65 0.76 -4.43
N GLY A 58 -11.82 0.48 -3.42
CA GLY A 58 -10.83 1.43 -2.94
C GLY A 58 -9.71 1.68 -3.94
N ALA A 59 -9.22 0.63 -4.59
CA ALA A 59 -8.19 0.75 -5.63
C ALA A 59 -8.70 1.63 -6.78
N LEU A 60 -9.93 1.40 -7.24
CA LEU A 60 -10.53 2.22 -8.28
C LEU A 60 -10.67 3.68 -7.82
N PHE A 61 -11.11 3.89 -6.59
CA PHE A 61 -11.28 5.23 -6.02
C PHE A 61 -9.96 6.01 -6.03
N VAL A 62 -8.87 5.39 -5.59
CA VAL A 62 -7.55 6.01 -5.57
C VAL A 62 -7.07 6.31 -6.99
N GLU A 63 -7.23 5.38 -7.93
CA GLU A 63 -6.82 5.57 -9.32
C GLU A 63 -7.58 6.71 -9.98
N GLU A 64 -8.89 6.82 -9.76
CA GLU A 64 -9.70 7.91 -10.28
C GLU A 64 -9.30 9.27 -9.70
N ALA A 65 -8.73 9.28 -8.50
CA ALA A 65 -8.24 10.49 -7.85
C ALA A 65 -6.78 10.84 -8.23
N GLY A 66 -6.17 10.08 -9.15
CA GLY A 66 -4.81 10.35 -9.64
C GLY A 66 -3.72 9.58 -8.90
N GLY A 67 -4.07 8.74 -7.93
CA GLY A 67 -3.11 7.88 -7.25
C GLY A 67 -2.87 6.57 -7.97
N VAL A 68 -2.10 5.69 -7.36
CA VAL A 68 -1.78 4.37 -7.91
C VAL A 68 -2.05 3.27 -6.89
N ALA A 69 -2.51 2.12 -7.37
CA ALA A 69 -2.70 0.90 -6.59
C ALA A 69 -2.08 -0.24 -7.39
N TRP A 70 -0.81 -0.53 -7.13
CA TRP A 70 -0.03 -1.50 -7.91
C TRP A 70 0.53 -2.59 -7.01
N ARG A 71 0.63 -3.79 -7.59
CA ARG A 71 1.38 -4.89 -6.99
C ARG A 71 2.86 -4.50 -6.89
N LEU A 72 3.62 -5.20 -6.07
CA LEU A 72 5.02 -4.85 -5.80
C LEU A 72 5.92 -4.95 -7.05
N ASP A 73 5.50 -5.66 -8.08
CA ASP A 73 6.19 -5.74 -9.37
C ASP A 73 5.81 -4.59 -10.32
N GLY A 74 4.96 -3.66 -9.89
CA GLY A 74 4.53 -2.53 -10.69
C GLY A 74 3.30 -2.76 -11.55
N THR A 75 2.69 -3.95 -11.50
CA THR A 75 1.46 -4.20 -12.26
C THR A 75 0.24 -3.63 -11.52
N PRO A 76 -0.71 -3.01 -12.24
CA PRO A 76 -1.92 -2.49 -11.61
C PRO A 76 -2.74 -3.58 -10.91
N TYR A 77 -3.42 -3.19 -9.84
CA TYR A 77 -4.32 -4.10 -9.14
C TYR A 77 -5.45 -4.56 -10.05
N HIS A 78 -5.79 -5.84 -9.97
CA HIS A 78 -6.95 -6.43 -10.64
C HIS A 78 -7.69 -7.32 -9.66
N PRO A 79 -9.04 -7.26 -9.59
CA PRO A 79 -9.81 -8.04 -8.60
C PRO A 79 -9.62 -9.56 -8.70
N ALA A 80 -9.30 -10.08 -9.87
CA ALA A 80 -9.05 -11.51 -10.06
C ALA A 80 -7.63 -11.94 -9.63
N ASP A 81 -6.77 -10.98 -9.29
CA ASP A 81 -5.39 -11.25 -8.90
C ASP A 81 -5.33 -11.68 -7.44
N THR A 82 -4.82 -12.88 -7.20
CA THR A 82 -4.73 -13.46 -5.84
C THR A 82 -3.37 -13.28 -5.19
N ARG A 83 -2.45 -12.55 -5.83
CA ARG A 83 -1.13 -12.30 -5.26
C ARG A 83 -1.22 -11.50 -3.97
N THR A 84 -0.21 -11.66 -3.12
CA THR A 84 -0.06 -10.84 -1.92
C THR A 84 0.76 -9.59 -2.22
N GLY A 85 0.58 -8.54 -1.39
CA GLY A 85 1.32 -7.30 -1.52
C GLY A 85 0.69 -6.33 -2.51
N LEU A 86 0.09 -5.27 -1.99
CA LEU A 86 -0.46 -4.18 -2.77
C LEU A 86 -0.01 -2.88 -2.14
N LEU A 87 0.75 -2.09 -2.89
CA LEU A 87 1.18 -0.77 -2.44
C LEU A 87 0.31 0.29 -3.11
N VAL A 88 -0.40 1.03 -2.29
CA VAL A 88 -1.28 2.12 -2.72
C VAL A 88 -0.61 3.43 -2.33
N ALA A 89 -0.52 4.37 -3.25
CA ALA A 89 0.12 5.65 -2.99
C ALA A 89 -0.65 6.80 -3.64
N GLN A 90 -0.49 7.97 -3.04
CA GLN A 90 -1.10 9.20 -3.49
C GLN A 90 -0.64 9.61 -4.90
N THR A 91 0.64 9.36 -5.21
CA THR A 91 1.25 9.63 -6.51
C THR A 91 2.18 8.49 -6.89
N GLN A 92 2.51 8.39 -8.19
CA GLN A 92 3.49 7.41 -8.66
C GLN A 92 4.87 7.68 -8.04
N GLN A 93 5.25 8.94 -7.87
CA GLN A 93 6.53 9.30 -7.27
C GLN A 93 6.64 8.75 -5.85
N ILE A 94 5.60 8.89 -5.05
CA ILE A 94 5.56 8.32 -3.70
C ILE A 94 5.64 6.79 -3.77
N TRP A 95 4.90 6.18 -4.68
CA TRP A 95 4.92 4.73 -4.89
C TRP A 95 6.35 4.25 -5.17
N ASP A 96 7.03 4.89 -6.12
CA ASP A 96 8.38 4.51 -6.52
C ASP A 96 9.37 4.68 -5.36
N THR A 97 9.26 5.75 -4.61
CA THR A 97 10.12 6.02 -3.45
C THR A 97 9.94 4.97 -2.36
N VAL A 98 8.70 4.66 -2.00
CA VAL A 98 8.41 3.66 -0.97
C VAL A 98 8.88 2.27 -1.42
N ARG A 99 8.61 1.93 -2.69
CA ARG A 99 9.00 0.63 -3.24
C ARG A 99 10.51 0.42 -3.22
N SER A 100 11.27 1.45 -3.60
CA SER A 100 12.72 1.35 -3.71
C SER A 100 13.45 1.51 -2.36
N THR A 101 12.82 2.10 -1.35
CA THR A 101 13.42 2.29 -0.02
C THR A 101 12.86 1.30 0.99
N LEU A 102 11.63 1.52 1.45
CA LEU A 102 11.03 0.75 2.53
C LEU A 102 10.82 -0.71 2.15
N LEU A 103 10.48 -0.98 0.92
CA LEU A 103 10.18 -2.33 0.40
C LEU A 103 11.31 -2.89 -0.48
N ALA A 104 12.51 -2.33 -0.38
CA ALA A 104 13.65 -2.81 -1.15
C ALA A 104 13.90 -4.31 -0.85
N GLY A 105 14.12 -5.09 -1.89
CA GLY A 105 14.35 -6.54 -1.77
C GLY A 105 13.11 -7.43 -1.78
N LEU A 106 11.93 -6.85 -1.85
CA LEU A 106 10.69 -7.64 -1.93
C LEU A 106 10.25 -7.93 -3.35
#